data_bdb558eca4dbd1d31fcbd9e99ad432b8
#
_entry.id   bdb558eca4dbd1d31fcbd9e99ad432b8
#
_cell.length_a   1.000
_cell.length_b   1.000
_cell.length_c   1.000
_cell.angle_alpha   90.00
_cell.angle_beta   90.00
_cell.angle_gamma   90.00
#
_symmetry.space_group_name_H-M   'P 1'
#
loop_
_entity.id
_entity.type
_entity.pdbx_description
1 polymer ?
#
loop_
_entity_poly.entity_id
_entity_poly.type
_entity_poly.pdbx_seq_one_letter_code
_entity_poly.pdbx_strand_id
1 'polypeptide(L)'
;MTDFFETASIGPIQGDRFGSAAKDYADHRKGFPDAAFDELQKLGVGEPGQSLLDLGCGTGTLARGFAHRGCVVTGADIDQRMLDEASRLARDEQLDITWRQAPAENTELPSTSFDAVTAGQCWHWFNQEKAIIECARLLKPNGKLAVCWFDWIPFPGTVPGVTEELIESHNPDWQLGGIRTRDDYYNLCKSTFTQHAMKIVGEFDFIDDTTYSRVSWRKRIQASAGIVALTPEKALAFDQELDQILIKEFGSGDLETPHSVVGFVLAKK
;
A
#
# COMPACT_ATOMS: atom_id res chain seq x y z
N MET A 1 7.20 -24.51 -14.01
CA MET A 1 7.38 -23.50 -12.92
C MET A 1 6.61 -22.23 -13.27
N THR A 2 5.37 -22.37 -13.71
CA THR A 2 4.55 -21.33 -14.35
C THR A 2 3.16 -21.20 -13.74
N ASP A 3 2.86 -21.85 -12.59
CA ASP A 3 1.47 -21.92 -12.10
C ASP A 3 1.21 -21.31 -10.71
N PHE A 4 2.18 -20.62 -10.09
CA PHE A 4 1.97 -20.07 -8.74
C PHE A 4 1.15 -18.79 -8.73
N PHE A 5 1.10 -18.04 -9.84
CA PHE A 5 0.30 -16.81 -9.97
C PHE A 5 -1.06 -17.00 -10.63
N GLU A 6 -1.31 -18.12 -11.32
CA GLU A 6 -2.66 -18.42 -11.82
C GLU A 6 -3.61 -18.85 -10.70
N THR A 7 -3.10 -19.35 -9.58
CA THR A 7 -3.92 -19.77 -8.42
C THR A 7 -4.05 -18.72 -7.32
N ALA A 8 -3.18 -17.72 -7.29
CA ALA A 8 -3.31 -16.52 -6.45
C ALA A 8 -3.90 -15.33 -7.22
N SER A 9 -4.56 -15.55 -8.34
CA SER A 9 -5.45 -14.56 -8.89
C SER A 9 -6.61 -14.39 -7.90
N ILE A 10 -6.41 -13.46 -6.95
CA ILE A 10 -7.51 -12.63 -6.51
C ILE A 10 -8.02 -12.08 -7.85
N GLY A 11 -9.04 -12.75 -8.41
CA GLY A 11 -9.61 -12.37 -9.71
C GLY A 11 -9.82 -10.87 -9.71
N PRO A 12 -9.86 -10.19 -10.87
CA PRO A 12 -9.93 -8.74 -10.92
C PRO A 12 -11.00 -8.33 -9.90
N ILE A 13 -10.56 -7.75 -8.78
CA ILE A 13 -11.49 -7.22 -7.78
C ILE A 13 -12.22 -6.18 -8.59
N GLN A 14 -13.45 -6.53 -9.00
CA GLN A 14 -14.27 -5.67 -9.81
C GLN A 14 -14.27 -4.31 -9.10
N GLY A 15 -13.80 -3.27 -9.79
CA GLY A 15 -13.49 -1.95 -9.26
C GLY A 15 -14.58 -1.27 -8.42
N ASP A 16 -15.72 -1.91 -8.27
CA ASP A 16 -16.87 -1.42 -7.49
C ASP A 16 -16.72 -1.57 -5.97
N ARG A 17 -15.79 -2.41 -5.48
CA ARG A 17 -15.68 -2.71 -4.04
C ARG A 17 -14.80 -1.73 -3.25
N PHE A 18 -13.73 -1.19 -3.83
CA PHE A 18 -12.87 -0.23 -3.15
C PHE A 18 -13.48 1.18 -3.12
N GLY A 19 -14.11 1.63 -4.20
CA GLY A 19 -14.66 2.97 -4.27
C GLY A 19 -15.84 3.24 -3.33
N SER A 20 -16.67 2.25 -3.02
CA SER A 20 -17.76 2.40 -2.05
C SER A 20 -17.25 2.48 -0.61
N ALA A 21 -16.06 1.98 -0.33
CA ALA A 21 -15.41 1.99 0.98
C ALA A 21 -14.28 3.05 1.08
N ALA A 22 -14.09 3.89 0.06
CA ALA A 22 -12.94 4.81 -0.02
C ALA A 22 -12.85 5.73 1.21
N LYS A 23 -13.98 6.20 1.73
CA LYS A 23 -14.01 7.04 2.93
C LYS A 23 -13.65 6.26 4.19
N ASP A 24 -14.28 5.10 4.44
CA ASP A 24 -13.97 4.24 5.60
C ASP A 24 -12.52 3.75 5.53
N TYR A 25 -12.04 3.45 4.31
CA TYR A 25 -10.66 3.08 4.05
C TYR A 25 -9.69 4.23 4.42
N ALA A 26 -10.00 5.46 4.01
CA ALA A 26 -9.19 6.63 4.31
C ALA A 26 -9.18 6.98 5.81
N ASP A 27 -10.32 6.87 6.47
CA ASP A 27 -10.48 7.25 7.88
C ASP A 27 -9.77 6.28 8.84
N HIS A 28 -9.56 5.02 8.44
CA HIS A 28 -9.04 3.97 9.33
C HIS A 28 -7.72 3.35 8.89
N ARG A 29 -7.26 3.59 7.66
CA ARG A 29 -5.93 3.15 7.22
C ARG A 29 -4.90 4.20 7.55
N LYS A 30 -3.98 3.87 8.46
CA LYS A 30 -2.81 4.71 8.71
C LYS A 30 -1.91 4.74 7.48
N GLY A 31 -1.36 5.91 7.16
CA GLY A 31 -0.36 6.07 6.12
C GLY A 31 0.98 5.46 6.52
N PHE A 32 1.93 5.50 5.62
CA PHE A 32 3.31 5.11 5.92
C PHE A 32 3.86 5.96 7.08
N PRO A 33 4.63 5.37 8.01
CA PRO A 33 5.25 6.10 9.10
C PRO A 33 6.32 7.07 8.59
N ASP A 34 6.61 8.11 9.36
CA ASP A 34 7.64 9.11 9.01
C ASP A 34 8.99 8.47 8.71
N ALA A 35 9.36 7.42 9.44
CA ALA A 35 10.59 6.67 9.24
C ALA A 35 10.71 6.09 7.80
N ALA A 36 9.58 5.70 7.16
CA ALA A 36 9.61 5.23 5.78
C ALA A 36 10.03 6.33 4.79
N PHE A 37 9.50 7.54 4.99
CA PHE A 37 9.88 8.69 4.17
C PHE A 37 11.34 9.11 4.41
N ASP A 38 11.80 8.99 5.66
CA ASP A 38 13.20 9.30 6.00
C ASP A 38 14.17 8.31 5.34
N GLU A 39 13.84 7.00 5.30
CA GLU A 39 14.62 6.01 4.57
C GLU A 39 14.61 6.27 3.06
N LEU A 40 13.44 6.62 2.49
CA LEU A 40 13.33 6.99 1.08
C LEU A 40 14.18 8.23 0.76
N GLN A 41 14.17 9.23 1.62
CA GLN A 41 14.97 10.45 1.44
C GLN A 41 16.47 10.18 1.50
N LYS A 42 16.95 9.33 2.42
CA LYS A 42 18.36 8.88 2.44
C LYS A 42 18.78 8.22 1.13
N LEU A 43 17.84 7.60 0.43
CA LEU A 43 18.03 6.99 -0.88
C LEU A 43 17.74 7.96 -2.04
N GLY A 44 17.51 9.26 -1.74
CA GLY A 44 17.29 10.35 -2.69
C GLY A 44 15.91 10.33 -3.36
N VAL A 45 14.88 9.89 -2.65
CA VAL A 45 13.47 9.94 -3.05
C VAL A 45 12.70 10.78 -2.03
N GLY A 46 12.02 11.84 -2.47
CA GLY A 46 11.24 12.71 -1.59
C GLY A 46 12.01 13.92 -1.06
N GLU A 47 13.08 14.34 -1.73
CA GLU A 47 13.77 15.59 -1.44
C GLU A 47 12.87 16.82 -1.76
N PRO A 48 12.89 17.89 -0.95
CA PRO A 48 12.10 19.09 -1.21
C PRO A 48 12.36 19.63 -2.62
N GLY A 49 11.29 19.97 -3.33
CA GLY A 49 11.34 20.48 -4.71
C GLY A 49 11.39 19.41 -5.80
N GLN A 50 11.54 18.14 -5.46
CA GLN A 50 11.44 17.07 -6.46
C GLN A 50 10.04 17.01 -7.08
N SER A 51 9.98 16.81 -8.41
CA SER A 51 8.76 16.42 -9.10
C SER A 51 8.53 14.92 -8.88
N LEU A 52 7.48 14.56 -8.16
CA LEU A 52 7.20 13.19 -7.76
C LEU A 52 5.85 12.72 -8.29
N LEU A 53 5.82 11.49 -8.86
CA LEU A 53 4.58 10.81 -9.24
C LEU A 53 4.33 9.64 -8.29
N ASP A 54 3.14 9.60 -7.67
CA ASP A 54 2.67 8.45 -6.89
C ASP A 54 1.68 7.63 -7.73
N LEU A 55 2.08 6.42 -8.13
CA LEU A 55 1.31 5.50 -8.98
C LEU A 55 0.46 4.56 -8.14
N GLY A 56 -0.82 4.41 -8.50
CA GLY A 56 -1.77 3.64 -7.70
C GLY A 56 -1.94 4.30 -6.34
N CYS A 57 -2.05 5.64 -6.34
CA CYS A 57 -1.97 6.45 -5.12
C CYS A 57 -3.16 6.24 -4.16
N GLY A 58 -4.25 5.61 -4.61
CA GLY A 58 -5.45 5.41 -3.82
C GLY A 58 -5.96 6.72 -3.24
N THR A 59 -6.13 6.79 -1.92
CA THR A 59 -6.53 7.99 -1.18
C THR A 59 -5.37 8.96 -0.90
N GLY A 60 -4.21 8.74 -1.53
CA GLY A 60 -3.09 9.68 -1.55
C GLY A 60 -2.20 9.67 -0.31
N THR A 61 -2.05 8.56 0.40
CA THR A 61 -1.25 8.51 1.64
C THR A 61 0.22 8.85 1.41
N LEU A 62 0.88 8.25 0.39
CA LEU A 62 2.25 8.63 0.03
C LEU A 62 2.30 10.01 -0.61
N ALA A 63 1.39 10.30 -1.55
CA ALA A 63 1.33 11.58 -2.24
C ALA A 63 1.27 12.76 -1.25
N ARG A 64 0.37 12.70 -0.25
CA ARG A 64 0.24 13.74 0.79
C ARG A 64 1.47 13.80 1.69
N GLY A 65 2.03 12.65 2.07
CA GLY A 65 3.25 12.59 2.87
C GLY A 65 4.45 13.26 2.18
N PHE A 66 4.62 13.09 0.88
CA PHE A 66 5.66 13.76 0.10
C PHE A 66 5.35 15.24 -0.13
N ALA A 67 4.08 15.61 -0.32
CA ALA A 67 3.70 17.02 -0.45
C ALA A 67 3.99 17.80 0.84
N HIS A 68 3.72 17.22 2.03
CA HIS A 68 4.12 17.80 3.33
C HIS A 68 5.63 18.00 3.47
N ARG A 69 6.44 17.19 2.78
CA ARG A 69 7.90 17.29 2.74
C ARG A 69 8.43 18.21 1.64
N GLY A 70 7.52 18.94 0.96
CA GLY A 70 7.88 19.96 -0.03
C GLY A 70 8.13 19.46 -1.44
N CYS A 71 7.73 18.24 -1.78
CA CYS A 71 7.74 17.75 -3.15
C CYS A 71 6.60 18.39 -3.97
N VAL A 72 6.80 18.51 -5.28
CA VAL A 72 5.75 18.83 -6.25
C VAL A 72 5.14 17.52 -6.72
N VAL A 73 3.95 17.19 -6.22
CA VAL A 73 3.38 15.86 -6.34
C VAL A 73 2.27 15.76 -7.37
N THR A 74 2.32 14.68 -8.16
CA THR A 74 1.21 14.19 -8.96
C THR A 74 0.82 12.82 -8.43
N GLY A 75 -0.47 12.59 -8.13
CA GLY A 75 -1.02 11.28 -7.79
C GLY A 75 -1.80 10.70 -8.97
N ALA A 76 -1.58 9.45 -9.31
CA ALA A 76 -2.31 8.75 -10.36
C ALA A 76 -2.94 7.47 -9.85
N ASP A 77 -4.22 7.26 -10.16
CA ASP A 77 -4.95 6.03 -9.84
C ASP A 77 -5.96 5.72 -10.95
N ILE A 78 -6.33 4.45 -11.09
CA ILE A 78 -7.33 4.02 -12.06
C ILE A 78 -8.76 4.33 -11.59
N ASP A 79 -8.99 4.41 -10.27
CA ASP A 79 -10.31 4.64 -9.67
C ASP A 79 -10.51 6.11 -9.33
N GLN A 80 -11.42 6.78 -10.08
CA GLN A 80 -11.76 8.18 -9.86
C GLN A 80 -12.27 8.46 -8.44
N ARG A 81 -12.99 7.52 -7.83
CA ARG A 81 -13.55 7.68 -6.46
C ARG A 81 -12.44 7.77 -5.41
N MET A 82 -11.33 7.03 -5.61
CA MET A 82 -10.14 7.15 -4.78
C MET A 82 -9.47 8.52 -4.94
N LEU A 83 -9.37 9.02 -6.17
CA LEU A 83 -8.82 10.35 -6.45
C LEU A 83 -9.70 11.47 -5.89
N ASP A 84 -11.02 11.33 -5.93
CA ASP A 84 -11.94 12.31 -5.34
C ASP A 84 -11.73 12.42 -3.82
N GLU A 85 -11.55 11.30 -3.14
CA GLU A 85 -11.23 11.25 -1.71
C GLU A 85 -9.82 11.77 -1.42
N ALA A 86 -8.82 11.38 -2.21
CA ALA A 86 -7.47 11.91 -2.11
C ALA A 86 -7.43 13.44 -2.25
N SER A 87 -8.18 13.96 -3.23
CA SER A 87 -8.31 15.40 -3.45
C SER A 87 -9.02 16.10 -2.29
N ARG A 88 -10.04 15.49 -1.68
CA ARG A 88 -10.71 16.01 -0.49
C ARG A 88 -9.73 16.11 0.67
N LEU A 89 -9.01 15.01 0.97
CA LEU A 89 -8.03 14.97 2.06
C LEU A 89 -6.88 15.98 1.86
N ALA A 90 -6.36 16.09 0.63
CA ALA A 90 -5.31 17.07 0.32
C ALA A 90 -5.79 18.51 0.54
N ARG A 91 -7.03 18.84 0.17
CA ARG A 91 -7.62 20.17 0.45
C ARG A 91 -7.76 20.44 1.94
N ASP A 92 -8.21 19.44 2.71
CA ASP A 92 -8.36 19.57 4.17
C ASP A 92 -7.00 19.81 4.84
N GLU A 93 -5.92 19.25 4.28
CA GLU A 93 -4.52 19.44 4.72
C GLU A 93 -3.83 20.64 4.05
N GLN A 94 -4.54 21.41 3.19
CA GLN A 94 -4.01 22.58 2.46
C GLN A 94 -2.81 22.24 1.55
N LEU A 95 -2.81 21.05 0.96
CA LEU A 95 -1.78 20.57 0.05
C LEU A 95 -2.18 20.80 -1.41
N ASP A 96 -1.21 21.22 -2.24
CA ASP A 96 -1.36 21.35 -3.68
C ASP A 96 -0.80 20.09 -4.36
N ILE A 97 -1.70 19.21 -4.81
CA ILE A 97 -1.37 17.94 -5.47
C ILE A 97 -2.19 17.83 -6.75
N THR A 98 -1.54 17.51 -7.85
CA THR A 98 -2.21 17.21 -9.13
C THR A 98 -2.70 15.76 -9.12
N TRP A 99 -3.95 15.54 -9.53
CA TRP A 99 -4.54 14.20 -9.60
C TRP A 99 -4.82 13.80 -11.04
N ARG A 100 -4.50 12.55 -11.41
CA ARG A 100 -4.67 12.02 -12.75
C ARG A 100 -5.33 10.64 -12.71
N GLN A 101 -6.48 10.48 -13.36
CA GLN A 101 -7.04 9.16 -13.58
C GLN A 101 -6.28 8.47 -14.73
N ALA A 102 -5.53 7.42 -14.41
CA ALA A 102 -4.78 6.65 -15.39
C ALA A 102 -4.35 5.28 -14.82
N PRO A 103 -4.21 4.23 -15.65
CA PRO A 103 -3.57 3.00 -15.26
C PRO A 103 -2.05 3.20 -15.11
N ALA A 104 -1.43 2.44 -14.21
CA ALA A 104 0.01 2.52 -13.94
C ALA A 104 0.88 2.14 -15.14
N GLU A 105 0.35 1.32 -16.04
CA GLU A 105 1.01 0.81 -17.24
C GLU A 105 1.04 1.81 -18.42
N ASN A 106 0.20 2.85 -18.37
CA ASN A 106 0.12 3.89 -19.38
C ASN A 106 -0.55 5.14 -18.82
N THR A 107 0.23 6.02 -18.24
CA THR A 107 -0.27 7.24 -17.58
C THR A 107 -0.59 8.38 -18.54
N GLU A 108 -0.11 8.31 -19.78
CA GLU A 108 -0.15 9.39 -20.76
C GLU A 108 0.54 10.69 -20.29
N LEU A 109 1.33 10.63 -19.22
CA LEU A 109 2.12 11.76 -18.75
C LEU A 109 3.39 11.91 -19.60
N PRO A 110 3.98 13.14 -19.69
CA PRO A 110 5.17 13.37 -20.50
C PRO A 110 6.36 12.52 -20.04
N SER A 111 7.18 12.05 -20.97
CA SER A 111 8.43 11.35 -20.66
C SER A 111 9.42 12.27 -19.94
N THR A 112 10.29 11.68 -19.12
CA THR A 112 11.40 12.40 -18.46
C THR A 112 10.95 13.60 -17.61
N SER A 113 9.78 13.48 -16.95
CA SER A 113 9.16 14.58 -16.20
C SER A 113 9.36 14.52 -14.71
N PHE A 114 9.67 13.34 -14.16
CA PHE A 114 9.71 13.13 -12.72
C PHE A 114 11.11 12.81 -12.21
N ASP A 115 11.46 13.40 -11.05
CA ASP A 115 12.67 13.06 -10.31
C ASP A 115 12.49 11.74 -9.57
N ALA A 116 11.25 11.46 -9.12
CA ALA A 116 10.89 10.21 -8.46
C ALA A 116 9.50 9.72 -8.91
N VAL A 117 9.36 8.40 -8.96
CA VAL A 117 8.07 7.70 -9.05
C VAL A 117 7.95 6.80 -7.84
N THR A 118 6.79 6.79 -7.17
CA THR A 118 6.51 5.92 -6.04
C THR A 118 5.34 5.00 -6.33
N ALA A 119 5.31 3.83 -5.70
CA ALA A 119 4.18 2.91 -5.69
C ALA A 119 4.10 2.26 -4.29
N GLY A 120 3.11 2.65 -3.50
CA GLY A 120 2.91 2.17 -2.15
C GLY A 120 1.72 1.25 -2.01
N GLN A 121 1.90 0.00 -1.58
CA GLN A 121 0.82 -0.96 -1.33
C GLN A 121 -0.01 -1.34 -2.58
N CYS A 122 0.50 -1.11 -3.80
CA CYS A 122 -0.27 -1.30 -5.03
C CYS A 122 0.47 -2.09 -6.12
N TRP A 123 1.79 -2.30 -5.98
CA TRP A 123 2.61 -2.91 -7.02
C TRP A 123 2.12 -4.30 -7.45
N HIS A 124 1.53 -5.07 -6.55
CA HIS A 124 0.97 -6.39 -6.82
C HIS A 124 -0.30 -6.38 -7.68
N TRP A 125 -0.92 -5.22 -7.88
CA TRP A 125 -2.08 -5.04 -8.76
C TRP A 125 -1.71 -4.73 -10.20
N PHE A 126 -0.45 -4.32 -10.43
CA PHE A 126 0.00 -3.89 -11.74
C PHE A 126 0.45 -5.06 -12.63
N ASN A 127 0.34 -4.86 -13.94
CA ASN A 127 1.20 -5.59 -14.85
C ASN A 127 2.62 -5.07 -14.67
N GLN A 128 3.42 -5.74 -13.82
CA GLN A 128 4.70 -5.24 -13.33
C GLN A 128 5.70 -4.96 -14.46
N GLU A 129 5.70 -5.78 -15.52
CA GLU A 129 6.57 -5.58 -16.69
C GLU A 129 6.24 -4.27 -17.42
N LYS A 130 4.95 -4.01 -17.66
CA LYS A 130 4.52 -2.77 -18.32
C LYS A 130 4.71 -1.57 -17.41
N ALA A 131 4.37 -1.70 -16.13
CA ALA A 131 4.50 -0.60 -15.16
C ALA A 131 5.96 -0.16 -14.99
N ILE A 132 6.92 -1.09 -14.96
CA ILE A 132 8.35 -0.74 -14.85
C ILE A 132 8.87 -0.03 -16.11
N ILE A 133 8.38 -0.40 -17.29
CA ILE A 133 8.71 0.28 -18.56
C ILE A 133 8.15 1.71 -18.54
N GLU A 134 6.91 1.88 -18.09
CA GLU A 134 6.29 3.20 -17.97
C GLU A 134 7.03 4.07 -16.94
N CYS A 135 7.37 3.53 -15.76
CA CYS A 135 8.19 4.23 -14.77
C CYS A 135 9.54 4.69 -15.38
N ALA A 136 10.22 3.81 -16.11
CA ALA A 136 11.48 4.15 -16.77
C ALA A 136 11.31 5.25 -17.82
N ARG A 137 10.19 5.30 -18.53
CA ARG A 137 9.85 6.37 -19.49
C ARG A 137 9.62 7.71 -18.80
N LEU A 138 8.91 7.69 -17.67
CA LEU A 138 8.50 8.88 -16.91
C LEU A 138 9.66 9.54 -16.17
N LEU A 139 10.61 8.74 -15.69
CA LEU A 139 11.73 9.22 -14.89
C LEU A 139 12.73 10.02 -15.72
N LYS A 140 13.23 11.12 -15.15
CA LYS A 140 14.40 11.86 -15.62
C LYS A 140 15.65 10.95 -15.65
N PRO A 141 16.78 11.35 -16.27
CA PRO A 141 17.97 10.50 -16.38
C PRO A 141 18.50 9.93 -15.04
N ASN A 142 18.45 10.72 -13.96
CA ASN A 142 18.86 10.31 -12.60
C ASN A 142 17.68 10.02 -11.68
N GLY A 143 16.48 9.92 -12.24
CA GLY A 143 15.27 9.69 -11.48
C GLY A 143 15.20 8.28 -10.90
N LYS A 144 14.43 8.12 -9.83
CA LYS A 144 14.31 6.88 -9.05
C LYS A 144 12.87 6.40 -8.97
N LEU A 145 12.70 5.07 -9.02
CA LEU A 145 11.45 4.41 -8.68
C LEU A 145 11.57 3.86 -7.27
N ALA A 146 10.60 4.15 -6.40
CA ALA A 146 10.48 3.54 -5.09
C ALA A 146 9.21 2.69 -5.01
N VAL A 147 9.34 1.43 -4.63
CA VAL A 147 8.21 0.52 -4.40
C VAL A 147 8.22 0.12 -2.94
N CYS A 148 7.10 0.38 -2.23
CA CYS A 148 7.04 0.25 -0.79
C CYS A 148 5.81 -0.53 -0.33
N TRP A 149 5.97 -1.23 0.82
CA TRP A 149 4.91 -1.93 1.52
C TRP A 149 4.90 -1.54 3.00
N PHE A 150 3.71 -1.55 3.56
CA PHE A 150 3.45 -1.29 4.97
C PHE A 150 2.34 -2.22 5.43
N ASP A 151 2.72 -3.39 5.94
CA ASP A 151 1.81 -4.50 6.24
C ASP A 151 1.94 -4.93 7.69
N TRP A 152 0.81 -5.22 8.35
CA TRP A 152 0.86 -5.79 9.70
C TRP A 152 1.52 -7.16 9.70
N ILE A 153 2.19 -7.48 10.80
CA ILE A 153 2.88 -8.76 10.97
C ILE A 153 2.11 -9.61 11.98
N PRO A 154 1.55 -10.76 11.58
CA PRO A 154 0.77 -11.61 12.47
C PRO A 154 1.66 -12.48 13.35
N PHE A 155 2.50 -11.85 14.19
CA PHE A 155 3.25 -12.61 15.20
C PHE A 155 2.30 -13.25 16.22
N PRO A 156 2.54 -14.49 16.66
CA PRO A 156 1.73 -15.13 17.70
C PRO A 156 1.61 -14.27 18.97
N GLY A 157 0.38 -14.12 19.47
CA GLY A 157 0.10 -13.35 20.68
C GLY A 157 0.10 -11.82 20.50
N THR A 158 0.21 -11.34 19.28
CA THR A 158 0.02 -9.91 18.96
C THR A 158 -1.40 -9.63 18.44
N VAL A 159 -1.78 -8.36 18.42
CA VAL A 159 -3.08 -7.92 17.85
C VAL A 159 -3.28 -8.42 16.42
N PRO A 160 -2.30 -8.27 15.48
CA PRO A 160 -2.41 -8.86 14.17
C PRO A 160 -2.47 -10.39 14.18
N GLY A 161 -1.73 -11.04 15.07
CA GLY A 161 -1.70 -12.51 15.16
C GLY A 161 -3.07 -13.09 15.49
N VAL A 162 -3.68 -12.67 16.59
CA VAL A 162 -5.03 -13.13 16.97
C VAL A 162 -6.10 -12.73 15.95
N THR A 163 -5.90 -11.61 15.27
CA THR A 163 -6.81 -11.16 14.21
C THR A 163 -6.77 -12.10 13.01
N GLU A 164 -5.58 -12.49 12.55
CA GLU A 164 -5.43 -13.41 11.41
C GLU A 164 -5.92 -14.82 11.75
N GLU A 165 -5.64 -15.33 12.94
CA GLU A 165 -6.20 -16.61 13.43
C GLU A 165 -7.74 -16.58 13.37
N LEU A 166 -8.34 -15.47 13.76
CA LEU A 166 -9.79 -15.30 13.68
C LEU A 166 -10.30 -15.18 12.23
N ILE A 167 -9.60 -14.47 11.36
CA ILE A 167 -9.94 -14.40 9.92
C ILE A 167 -9.94 -15.81 9.32
N GLU A 168 -8.89 -16.59 9.55
CA GLU A 168 -8.77 -17.97 9.06
C GLU A 168 -9.93 -18.86 9.56
N SER A 169 -10.39 -18.66 10.80
CA SER A 169 -11.50 -19.43 11.37
C SER A 169 -12.86 -19.12 10.72
N HIS A 170 -13.10 -17.86 10.35
CA HIS A 170 -14.33 -17.41 9.69
C HIS A 170 -14.31 -17.57 8.17
N ASN A 171 -13.12 -17.58 7.58
CA ASN A 171 -12.87 -17.70 6.15
C ASN A 171 -11.75 -18.72 5.88
N PRO A 172 -12.02 -20.04 5.95
CA PRO A 172 -11.01 -21.06 5.74
C PRO A 172 -10.32 -21.04 4.37
N ASP A 173 -10.97 -20.43 3.37
CA ASP A 173 -10.40 -20.24 2.04
C ASP A 173 -9.43 -19.03 1.99
N TRP A 174 -9.37 -18.22 3.04
CA TRP A 174 -8.42 -17.13 3.19
C TRP A 174 -7.01 -17.69 3.39
N GLN A 175 -6.22 -17.57 2.36
CA GLN A 175 -4.78 -17.74 2.50
C GLN A 175 -4.20 -16.34 2.63
N LEU A 176 -3.70 -16.05 3.80
CA LEU A 176 -3.03 -14.81 4.21
C LEU A 176 -2.30 -14.19 3.02
N GLY A 177 -2.95 -13.38 2.19
CA GLY A 177 -2.55 -12.80 0.92
C GLY A 177 -1.04 -12.81 0.60
N GLY A 178 -0.36 -13.96 0.78
CA GLY A 178 1.06 -14.11 0.56
C GLY A 178 1.99 -13.66 1.70
N ILE A 179 1.51 -13.20 2.87
CA ILE A 179 2.41 -12.80 3.97
C ILE A 179 3.22 -13.98 4.49
N ARG A 180 2.70 -15.22 4.44
CA ARG A 180 3.48 -16.44 4.73
C ARG A 180 4.61 -16.67 3.73
N THR A 181 4.54 -16.02 2.55
CA THR A 181 5.54 -16.06 1.47
C THR A 181 6.06 -14.67 1.15
N ARG A 182 6.06 -13.76 2.14
CA ARG A 182 6.51 -12.35 1.96
C ARG A 182 7.86 -12.25 1.29
N ASP A 183 8.81 -13.07 1.75
CA ASP A 183 10.16 -13.07 1.20
C ASP A 183 10.17 -13.60 -0.24
N ASP A 184 9.34 -14.60 -0.56
CA ASP A 184 9.21 -15.10 -1.93
C ASP A 184 8.62 -14.05 -2.86
N TYR A 185 7.60 -13.30 -2.39
CA TYR A 185 7.03 -12.21 -3.16
C TYR A 185 8.03 -11.08 -3.39
N TYR A 186 8.77 -10.66 -2.37
CA TYR A 186 9.79 -9.63 -2.52
C TYR A 186 10.95 -10.08 -3.41
N ASN A 187 11.37 -11.33 -3.33
CA ASN A 187 12.37 -11.91 -4.22
C ASN A 187 11.87 -11.94 -5.68
N LEU A 188 10.59 -12.21 -5.89
CA LEU A 188 10.00 -12.14 -7.23
C LEU A 188 9.98 -10.70 -7.75
N CYS A 189 9.58 -9.72 -6.93
CA CYS A 189 9.65 -8.30 -7.30
C CYS A 189 11.10 -7.90 -7.66
N LYS A 190 12.09 -8.28 -6.86
CA LYS A 190 13.52 -8.04 -7.14
C LYS A 190 13.93 -8.64 -8.49
N SER A 191 13.47 -9.86 -8.80
CA SER A 191 13.71 -10.50 -10.10
C SER A 191 13.12 -9.68 -11.25
N THR A 192 11.84 -9.29 -11.14
CA THR A 192 11.17 -8.46 -12.16
C THR A 192 11.88 -7.13 -12.36
N PHE A 193 12.25 -6.45 -11.28
CA PHE A 193 12.97 -5.17 -11.35
C PHE A 193 14.28 -5.28 -12.12
N THR A 194 15.04 -6.36 -11.89
CA THR A 194 16.37 -6.54 -12.50
C THR A 194 16.33 -7.06 -13.92
N GLN A 195 15.25 -7.69 -14.37
CA GLN A 195 15.08 -8.16 -15.74
C GLN A 195 14.86 -7.03 -16.74
N HIS A 196 14.35 -5.87 -16.30
CA HIS A 196 14.10 -4.70 -17.14
C HIS A 196 15.20 -3.64 -17.02
N ALA A 197 14.98 -2.47 -17.60
CA ALA A 197 15.98 -1.38 -17.69
C ALA A 197 16.27 -0.68 -16.34
N MET A 198 15.98 -1.34 -15.21
CA MET A 198 16.17 -0.81 -13.87
C MET A 198 17.14 -1.66 -13.05
N LYS A 199 17.79 -1.05 -12.07
CA LYS A 199 18.65 -1.71 -11.07
C LYS A 199 18.27 -1.25 -9.69
N ILE A 200 18.28 -2.13 -8.69
CA ILE A 200 18.12 -1.77 -7.29
C ILE A 200 19.36 -1.01 -6.83
N VAL A 201 19.16 0.16 -6.26
CA VAL A 201 20.22 1.04 -5.74
C VAL A 201 20.12 1.23 -4.22
N GLY A 202 19.06 0.76 -3.61
CA GLY A 202 18.88 0.75 -2.16
C GLY A 202 17.63 -0.03 -1.77
N GLU A 203 17.63 -0.54 -0.54
CA GLU A 203 16.50 -1.20 0.07
C GLU A 203 16.48 -0.95 1.57
N PHE A 204 15.32 -1.01 2.19
CA PHE A 204 15.14 -0.99 3.63
C PHE A 204 14.05 -1.95 4.07
N ASP A 205 14.19 -2.49 5.28
CA ASP A 205 13.21 -3.34 5.95
C ASP A 205 13.32 -3.08 7.46
N PHE A 206 12.23 -2.65 8.09
CA PHE A 206 12.18 -2.45 9.52
C PHE A 206 10.76 -2.71 10.05
N ILE A 207 10.65 -2.90 11.36
CA ILE A 207 9.36 -3.02 12.05
C ILE A 207 9.00 -1.68 12.65
N ASP A 208 7.75 -1.26 12.43
CA ASP A 208 7.13 -0.09 13.03
C ASP A 208 5.94 -0.53 13.89
N ASP A 209 5.92 -0.14 15.15
CA ASP A 209 4.81 -0.41 16.04
C ASP A 209 3.76 0.71 15.90
N THR A 210 2.74 0.40 15.11
CA THR A 210 1.68 1.36 14.82
C THR A 210 0.55 1.25 15.83
N THR A 211 0.21 2.35 16.47
CA THR A 211 -0.88 2.42 17.46
C THR A 211 -2.24 2.61 16.77
N TYR A 212 -3.21 1.78 17.10
CA TYR A 212 -4.61 1.91 16.68
C TYR A 212 -5.54 2.00 17.88
N SER A 213 -6.60 2.81 17.81
CA SER A 213 -7.73 2.55 18.69
C SER A 213 -8.39 1.22 18.30
N ARG A 214 -9.01 0.54 19.27
CA ARG A 214 -9.71 -0.73 19.02
C ARG A 214 -10.75 -0.61 17.90
N VAL A 215 -11.48 0.49 17.86
CA VAL A 215 -12.47 0.76 16.81
C VAL A 215 -11.79 0.92 15.45
N SER A 216 -10.69 1.68 15.39
CA SER A 216 -9.95 1.92 14.14
C SER A 216 -9.32 0.63 13.60
N TRP A 217 -8.77 -0.23 14.46
CA TRP A 217 -8.25 -1.54 14.04
C TRP A 217 -9.35 -2.41 13.44
N ARG A 218 -10.48 -2.59 14.14
CA ARG A 218 -11.60 -3.38 13.63
C ARG A 218 -12.11 -2.87 12.28
N LYS A 219 -12.26 -1.56 12.11
CA LYS A 219 -12.64 -0.94 10.84
C LYS A 219 -11.61 -1.17 9.74
N ARG A 220 -10.33 -1.09 10.09
CA ARG A 220 -9.23 -1.42 9.17
C ARG A 220 -9.33 -2.85 8.67
N ILE A 221 -9.65 -3.80 9.57
CA ILE A 221 -9.78 -5.22 9.23
C ILE A 221 -11.03 -5.49 8.41
N GLN A 222 -12.17 -4.85 8.71
CA GLN A 222 -13.40 -4.96 7.91
C GLN A 222 -13.19 -4.59 6.43
N ALA A 223 -12.26 -3.69 6.13
CA ALA A 223 -11.88 -3.31 4.77
C ALA A 223 -10.85 -4.25 4.13
N SER A 224 -10.40 -5.31 4.82
CA SER A 224 -9.44 -6.27 4.29
C SER A 224 -10.12 -7.31 3.38
N ALA A 225 -9.34 -7.84 2.43
CA ALA A 225 -9.85 -8.81 1.46
C ALA A 225 -10.43 -10.07 2.13
N GLY A 226 -9.84 -10.53 3.25
CA GLY A 226 -10.31 -11.69 4.00
C GLY A 226 -11.72 -11.53 4.57
N ILE A 227 -12.12 -10.30 4.91
CA ILE A 227 -13.44 -10.01 5.48
C ILE A 227 -14.43 -9.57 4.40
N VAL A 228 -13.99 -8.78 3.42
CA VAL A 228 -14.87 -8.33 2.31
C VAL A 228 -15.43 -9.51 1.50
N ALA A 229 -14.77 -10.66 1.51
CA ALA A 229 -15.25 -11.88 0.86
C ALA A 229 -16.38 -12.59 1.64
N LEU A 230 -16.61 -12.25 2.91
CA LEU A 230 -17.65 -12.84 3.76
C LEU A 230 -19.04 -12.28 3.45
N THR A 231 -20.08 -13.06 3.83
CA THR A 231 -21.44 -12.49 3.85
C THR A 231 -21.56 -11.45 4.96
N PRO A 232 -22.52 -10.48 4.87
CA PRO A 232 -22.70 -9.45 5.88
C PRO A 232 -22.90 -10.02 7.31
N GLU A 233 -23.62 -11.15 7.43
CA GLU A 233 -23.88 -11.80 8.72
C GLU A 233 -22.57 -12.37 9.32
N LYS A 234 -21.74 -13.01 8.49
CA LYS A 234 -20.43 -13.54 8.92
C LYS A 234 -19.46 -12.41 9.28
N ALA A 235 -19.43 -11.33 8.49
CA ALA A 235 -18.59 -10.18 8.76
C ALA A 235 -18.99 -9.49 10.09
N LEU A 236 -20.28 -9.41 10.40
CA LEU A 236 -20.76 -8.89 11.67
C LEU A 236 -20.39 -9.81 12.85
N ALA A 237 -20.55 -11.12 12.69
CA ALA A 237 -20.17 -12.09 13.73
C ALA A 237 -18.66 -12.02 14.01
N PHE A 238 -17.83 -11.97 12.96
CA PHE A 238 -16.40 -11.76 13.05
C PHE A 238 -16.04 -10.49 13.83
N ASP A 239 -16.66 -9.36 13.50
CA ASP A 239 -16.39 -8.08 14.15
C ASP A 239 -16.70 -8.11 15.65
N GLN A 240 -17.82 -8.74 16.04
CA GLN A 240 -18.21 -8.89 17.44
C GLN A 240 -17.24 -9.79 18.22
N GLU A 241 -16.82 -10.88 17.62
CA GLU A 241 -15.86 -11.81 18.21
C GLU A 241 -14.48 -11.17 18.34
N LEU A 242 -14.01 -10.47 17.30
CA LEU A 242 -12.77 -9.71 17.33
C LEU A 242 -12.76 -8.68 18.47
N ASP A 243 -13.86 -7.92 18.65
CA ASP A 243 -13.96 -6.94 19.72
C ASP A 243 -13.80 -7.59 21.12
N GLN A 244 -14.43 -8.76 21.32
CA GLN A 244 -14.34 -9.51 22.58
C GLN A 244 -12.93 -10.01 22.84
N ILE A 245 -12.25 -10.58 21.83
CA ILE A 245 -10.88 -11.06 21.91
C ILE A 245 -9.95 -9.90 22.25
N LEU A 246 -10.06 -8.79 21.54
CA LEU A 246 -9.20 -7.62 21.75
C LEU A 246 -9.35 -7.05 23.18
N ILE A 247 -10.56 -6.96 23.70
CA ILE A 247 -10.78 -6.53 25.10
C ILE A 247 -10.15 -7.49 26.09
N LYS A 248 -10.39 -8.79 25.87
CA LYS A 248 -9.95 -9.84 26.81
C LYS A 248 -8.43 -9.95 26.89
N GLU A 249 -7.74 -9.87 25.74
CA GLU A 249 -6.31 -10.16 25.65
C GLU A 249 -5.43 -8.90 25.72
N PHE A 250 -5.92 -7.76 25.23
CA PHE A 250 -5.15 -6.51 25.15
C PHE A 250 -5.75 -5.36 25.97
N GLY A 251 -6.93 -5.58 26.58
CA GLY A 251 -7.59 -4.55 27.40
C GLY A 251 -8.40 -3.55 26.57
N SER A 252 -8.79 -2.44 27.23
CA SER A 252 -9.68 -1.43 26.63
C SER A 252 -8.94 -0.23 26.03
N GLY A 253 -7.60 -0.19 26.12
CA GLY A 253 -6.76 0.90 25.62
C GLY A 253 -6.50 0.83 24.12
N ASP A 254 -5.56 1.65 23.70
CA ASP A 254 -5.03 1.59 22.33
C ASP A 254 -4.21 0.31 22.11
N LEU A 255 -4.15 -0.12 20.88
CA LEU A 255 -3.55 -1.37 20.45
C LEU A 255 -2.24 -1.09 19.72
N GLU A 256 -1.14 -1.67 20.21
CA GLU A 256 0.12 -1.68 19.49
C GLU A 256 0.12 -2.82 18.47
N THR A 257 0.35 -2.47 17.20
CA THR A 257 0.28 -3.41 16.09
C THR A 257 1.58 -3.38 15.30
N PRO A 258 2.40 -4.44 15.36
CA PRO A 258 3.65 -4.50 14.61
C PRO A 258 3.36 -4.54 13.10
N HIS A 259 4.01 -3.64 12.37
CA HIS A 259 3.97 -3.56 10.91
C HIS A 259 5.38 -3.69 10.33
N SER A 260 5.48 -4.38 9.22
CA SER A 260 6.68 -4.37 8.39
C SER A 260 6.62 -3.22 7.41
N VAL A 261 7.69 -2.46 7.33
CA VAL A 261 7.90 -1.40 6.36
C VAL A 261 9.04 -1.83 5.46
N VAL A 262 8.74 -2.11 4.20
CA VAL A 262 9.74 -2.56 3.21
C VAL A 262 9.73 -1.63 2.02
N GLY A 263 10.91 -1.28 1.53
CA GLY A 263 11.05 -0.48 0.32
C GLY A 263 12.24 -0.87 -0.52
N PHE A 264 12.04 -0.80 -1.83
CA PHE A 264 13.09 -0.93 -2.85
C PHE A 264 13.18 0.37 -3.63
N VAL A 265 14.39 0.88 -3.78
CA VAL A 265 14.67 2.05 -4.63
C VAL A 265 15.47 1.61 -5.83
N LEU A 266 14.99 1.96 -7.03
CA LEU A 266 15.54 1.57 -8.30
C LEU A 266 15.97 2.81 -9.09
N ALA A 267 17.01 2.67 -9.89
CA ALA A 267 17.45 3.65 -10.88
C ALA A 267 17.53 3.01 -12.27
N LYS A 268 17.52 3.83 -13.33
CA LYS A 268 17.80 3.34 -14.69
C LYS A 268 19.21 2.72 -14.76
N LYS A 269 19.33 1.65 -15.56
CA LYS A 269 20.65 1.07 -15.90
C LYS A 269 21.45 1.98 -16.77
#